data_3a5d30eabe5e380bdd1cba4e3f6d4faa
#
_entry.id   3a5d30eabe5e380bdd1cba4e3f6d4faa
#
_cell.length_a   1.000
_cell.length_b   1.000
_cell.length_c   1.000
_cell.angle_alpha   90.00
_cell.angle_beta   90.00
_cell.angle_gamma   90.00
#
_symmetry.space_group_name_H-M   'P 1'
#
loop_
_entity.id
_entity.type
_entity.pdbx_description
1 polymer ?
#
loop_
_entity_poly.entity_id
_entity_poly.type
_entity_poly.pdbx_seq_one_letter_code
_entity_poly.pdbx_strand_id
1 'polypeptide(L)'
;MLNKNIKLTQFSSGAGWASKISAEELTQVLSKLNSIRDNNSKGFESLDDCCIYKINDKESIIQTVDFFTPIVDDPFTFGQIAAANSLSDIYAMGGKPLFALNIVAFPTQKLNLSILTDILNGGLDICKSINIPILGGHSIKDDVPKYGMCVTGIIDNDKILKNNTAKALDDIILTKPIGSGIITTALKKSIISSKQSKQTIEIMKTLNNTVQEIISDFKINACTDITGYGLLGHINEMAQSSKLTAEIHFDNIPIIDGVIELAKKDI
;
A
#
# COMPACT_ATOMS: atom_id res chain seq x y z
N MET A 1 2.02 28.43 20.34
CA MET A 1 3.09 28.54 19.34
C MET A 1 3.17 27.21 18.61
N LEU A 2 2.75 27.15 17.35
CA LEU A 2 2.82 25.94 16.53
C LEU A 2 4.30 25.58 16.33
N ASN A 3 4.69 24.41 16.77
CA ASN A 3 6.04 23.87 16.57
C ASN A 3 6.28 23.63 15.08
N LYS A 4 6.75 24.65 14.36
CA LYS A 4 7.03 24.61 12.91
C LYS A 4 8.14 23.64 12.48
N ASN A 5 8.76 22.92 13.41
CA ASN A 5 9.95 22.08 13.15
C ASN A 5 9.82 20.62 13.56
N ILE A 6 8.59 20.10 13.75
CA ILE A 6 8.42 18.68 14.06
C ILE A 6 8.60 17.88 12.77
N LYS A 7 9.58 16.97 12.77
CA LYS A 7 9.79 16.00 11.68
C LYS A 7 9.18 14.67 12.09
N LEU A 8 8.02 14.33 11.56
CA LEU A 8 7.33 13.06 11.87
C LEU A 8 8.17 11.84 11.50
N THR A 9 8.95 11.91 10.41
CA THR A 9 9.83 10.84 9.96
C THR A 9 10.91 10.46 10.97
N GLN A 10 11.24 11.34 11.92
CA GLN A 10 12.26 11.10 12.95
C GLN A 10 11.76 10.24 14.12
N PHE A 11 10.44 10.03 14.25
CA PHE A 11 9.87 9.19 15.30
C PHE A 11 10.04 7.69 15.04
N SER A 12 10.36 7.27 13.83
CA SER A 12 10.56 5.87 13.45
C SER A 12 12.00 5.59 13.06
N SER A 13 12.52 4.40 13.41
CA SER A 13 13.81 3.90 12.94
C SER A 13 13.77 3.52 11.45
N GLY A 14 12.64 2.99 10.96
CA GLY A 14 12.39 2.67 9.55
C GLY A 14 11.68 3.79 8.79
N ALA A 15 11.64 3.69 7.47
CA ALA A 15 10.87 4.59 6.60
C ALA A 15 9.62 3.84 6.07
N GLY A 16 8.48 4.03 6.75
CA GLY A 16 7.18 3.51 6.31
C GLY A 16 7.20 2.01 5.98
N TRP A 17 7.05 1.68 4.71
CA TRP A 17 6.99 0.29 4.22
C TRP A 17 8.23 -0.56 4.55
N ALA A 18 9.41 0.04 4.71
CA ALA A 18 10.62 -0.65 5.14
C ALA A 18 10.56 -1.19 6.59
N SER A 19 9.48 -0.86 7.33
CA SER A 19 9.21 -1.38 8.67
C SER A 19 8.35 -2.66 8.67
N LYS A 20 7.95 -3.18 7.50
CA LYS A 20 7.25 -4.47 7.41
C LYS A 20 8.17 -5.60 7.89
N ILE A 21 7.58 -6.58 8.60
CA ILE A 21 8.24 -7.85 8.89
C ILE A 21 8.55 -8.53 7.56
N SER A 22 9.71 -9.15 7.42
CA SER A 22 10.07 -9.83 6.18
C SER A 22 9.07 -10.94 5.85
N ALA A 23 8.85 -11.20 4.55
CA ALA A 23 7.94 -12.26 4.11
C ALA A 23 8.34 -13.63 4.66
N GLU A 24 9.64 -13.89 4.79
CA GLU A 24 10.19 -15.13 5.33
C GLU A 24 9.85 -15.30 6.83
N GLU A 25 10.11 -14.28 7.64
CA GLU A 25 9.76 -14.27 9.07
C GLU A 25 8.26 -14.40 9.29
N LEU A 26 7.45 -13.68 8.51
CA LEU A 26 5.99 -13.75 8.59
C LEU A 26 5.48 -15.14 8.22
N THR A 27 5.98 -15.74 7.14
CA THR A 27 5.65 -17.10 6.73
C THR A 27 5.98 -18.12 7.82
N GLN A 28 7.14 -17.98 8.49
CA GLN A 28 7.53 -18.86 9.59
C GLN A 28 6.55 -18.79 10.77
N VAL A 29 6.00 -17.61 11.07
CA VAL A 29 5.00 -17.44 12.13
C VAL A 29 3.66 -17.99 11.69
N LEU A 30 3.18 -17.61 10.49
CA LEU A 30 1.86 -17.99 9.98
C LEU A 30 1.72 -19.48 9.73
N SER A 31 2.82 -20.17 9.32
CA SER A 31 2.82 -21.62 9.11
C SER A 31 2.50 -22.43 10.36
N LYS A 32 2.64 -21.84 11.55
CA LYS A 32 2.33 -22.47 12.85
C LYS A 32 0.89 -22.25 13.28
N LEU A 33 0.13 -21.42 12.56
CA LEU A 33 -1.25 -21.13 12.91
C LEU A 33 -2.19 -22.18 12.28
N ASN A 34 -3.08 -22.72 13.10
CA ASN A 34 -4.18 -23.56 12.62
C ASN A 34 -5.33 -22.61 12.26
N SER A 35 -5.51 -22.31 10.99
CA SER A 35 -6.65 -21.53 10.54
C SER A 35 -7.94 -22.35 10.53
N ILE A 36 -9.07 -21.72 10.84
CA ILE A 36 -10.38 -22.30 10.57
C ILE A 36 -10.59 -22.21 9.06
N ARG A 37 -10.64 -23.37 8.39
CA ARG A 37 -10.94 -23.44 6.95
C ARG A 37 -12.45 -23.37 6.73
N ASP A 38 -12.88 -22.33 6.07
CA ASP A 38 -14.24 -22.17 5.57
C ASP A 38 -14.21 -22.17 4.03
N ASN A 39 -15.14 -22.90 3.41
CA ASN A 39 -15.26 -22.96 1.95
C ASN A 39 -15.59 -21.61 1.31
N ASN A 40 -16.08 -20.65 2.10
CA ASN A 40 -16.48 -19.31 1.65
C ASN A 40 -15.37 -18.28 1.81
N SER A 41 -14.23 -18.62 2.44
CA SER A 41 -13.17 -17.65 2.75
C SER A 41 -11.81 -18.06 2.17
N LYS A 42 -11.03 -17.06 1.79
CA LYS A 42 -9.60 -17.15 1.49
C LYS A 42 -8.91 -16.05 2.26
N GLY A 43 -7.89 -16.42 3.01
CA GLY A 43 -7.10 -15.51 3.84
C GLY A 43 -5.62 -15.59 3.49
N PHE A 44 -4.76 -15.41 4.48
CA PHE A 44 -3.30 -15.31 4.34
C PHE A 44 -2.64 -16.52 3.64
N GLU A 45 -3.35 -17.63 3.46
CA GLU A 45 -2.84 -18.83 2.76
C GLU A 45 -2.73 -18.60 1.23
N SER A 46 -3.48 -17.64 0.67
CA SER A 46 -3.51 -17.37 -0.77
C SER A 46 -2.44 -16.39 -1.23
N LEU A 47 -1.80 -15.64 -0.30
CA LEU A 47 -0.87 -14.56 -0.58
C LEU A 47 -1.45 -13.45 -1.51
N ASP A 48 -2.77 -13.40 -1.67
CA ASP A 48 -3.44 -12.34 -2.41
C ASP A 48 -3.45 -11.04 -1.59
N ASP A 49 -3.60 -9.89 -2.25
CA ASP A 49 -3.52 -8.56 -1.62
C ASP A 49 -4.65 -8.32 -0.59
N CYS A 50 -5.80 -8.97 -0.73
CA CYS A 50 -6.89 -8.92 0.25
C CYS A 50 -7.33 -10.32 0.70
N CYS A 51 -7.94 -10.39 1.89
CA CYS A 51 -8.77 -11.54 2.21
C CYS A 51 -10.08 -11.50 1.40
N ILE A 52 -10.62 -12.66 1.09
CA ILE A 52 -11.86 -12.82 0.30
C ILE A 52 -12.88 -13.57 1.16
N TYR A 53 -14.10 -13.05 1.25
CA TYR A 53 -15.22 -13.72 1.87
C TYR A 53 -16.43 -13.75 0.93
N LYS A 54 -16.79 -14.94 0.43
CA LYS A 54 -17.91 -15.13 -0.47
C LYS A 54 -19.25 -14.89 0.25
N ILE A 55 -20.01 -13.89 -0.19
CA ILE A 55 -21.35 -13.60 0.37
C ILE A 55 -22.41 -14.48 -0.29
N ASN A 56 -22.31 -14.60 -1.62
CA ASN A 56 -23.26 -15.34 -2.45
C ASN A 56 -22.55 -15.84 -3.74
N ASP A 57 -23.30 -16.45 -4.67
CA ASP A 57 -22.72 -16.97 -5.91
C ASP A 57 -22.25 -15.89 -6.90
N LYS A 58 -22.59 -14.63 -6.68
CA LYS A 58 -22.22 -13.51 -7.56
C LYS A 58 -21.14 -12.63 -6.97
N GLU A 59 -21.13 -12.41 -5.65
CA GLU A 59 -20.37 -11.36 -5.01
C GLU A 59 -19.58 -11.87 -3.78
N SER A 60 -18.43 -11.29 -3.58
CA SER A 60 -17.59 -11.42 -2.39
C SER A 60 -17.29 -10.09 -1.76
N ILE A 61 -17.15 -10.08 -0.43
CA ILE A 61 -16.43 -9.04 0.28
C ILE A 61 -14.94 -9.31 0.15
N ILE A 62 -14.17 -8.24 -0.07
CA ILE A 62 -12.73 -8.22 0.06
C ILE A 62 -12.34 -7.22 1.13
N GLN A 63 -11.31 -7.51 1.91
CA GLN A 63 -10.87 -6.64 3.00
C GLN A 63 -9.38 -6.69 3.17
N THR A 64 -8.78 -5.52 3.40
CA THR A 64 -7.36 -5.36 3.71
C THR A 64 -7.15 -4.50 4.94
N VAL A 65 -5.95 -4.59 5.52
CA VAL A 65 -5.48 -3.74 6.62
C VAL A 65 -4.05 -3.32 6.31
N ASP A 66 -3.83 -2.04 6.12
CA ASP A 66 -2.47 -1.51 5.94
C ASP A 66 -2.27 -0.23 6.77
N PHE A 67 -1.19 -0.18 7.53
CA PHE A 67 -0.79 0.99 8.31
C PHE A 67 0.73 1.02 8.48
N PHE A 68 1.29 2.22 8.57
CA PHE A 68 2.73 2.38 8.67
C PHE A 68 3.14 3.68 9.39
N THR A 69 4.43 3.82 9.65
CA THR A 69 5.04 4.99 10.27
C THR A 69 5.23 6.11 9.24
N PRO A 70 5.33 7.39 9.65
CA PRO A 70 5.47 8.50 8.73
C PRO A 70 6.65 8.37 7.77
N ILE A 71 6.39 8.59 6.49
CA ILE A 71 7.36 8.61 5.39
C ILE A 71 7.62 10.02 4.86
N VAL A 72 6.79 10.97 5.27
CA VAL A 72 6.91 12.41 5.03
C VAL A 72 6.66 13.18 6.32
N ASP A 73 7.17 14.41 6.43
CA ASP A 73 7.05 15.21 7.65
C ASP A 73 5.73 15.99 7.75
N ASP A 74 5.09 16.29 6.61
CA ASP A 74 3.79 16.97 6.59
C ASP A 74 2.68 15.99 6.99
N PRO A 75 1.94 16.27 8.09
CA PRO A 75 0.95 15.32 8.63
C PRO A 75 -0.21 15.08 7.66
N PHE A 76 -0.71 16.11 6.99
CA PHE A 76 -1.80 15.98 6.04
C PHE A 76 -1.41 15.10 4.85
N THR A 77 -0.23 15.35 4.26
CA THR A 77 0.33 14.54 3.18
C THR A 77 0.56 13.09 3.61
N PHE A 78 1.07 12.87 4.84
CA PHE A 78 1.20 11.50 5.39
C PHE A 78 -0.14 10.80 5.43
N GLY A 79 -1.18 11.48 5.89
CA GLY A 79 -2.55 10.96 5.90
C GLY A 79 -3.06 10.58 4.51
N GLN A 80 -2.81 11.44 3.50
CA GLN A 80 -3.18 11.16 2.11
C GLN A 80 -2.48 9.90 1.57
N ILE A 81 -1.17 9.79 1.77
CA ILE A 81 -0.40 8.63 1.29
C ILE A 81 -0.85 7.34 1.98
N ALA A 82 -1.09 7.38 3.29
CA ALA A 82 -1.54 6.21 4.05
C ALA A 82 -2.90 5.71 3.56
N ALA A 83 -3.84 6.62 3.28
CA ALA A 83 -5.14 6.25 2.74
C ALA A 83 -5.04 5.69 1.31
N ALA A 84 -4.25 6.32 0.44
CA ALA A 84 -4.03 5.84 -0.93
C ALA A 84 -3.41 4.43 -0.94
N ASN A 85 -2.47 4.17 -0.04
CA ASN A 85 -1.87 2.85 0.12
C ASN A 85 -2.88 1.81 0.64
N SER A 86 -3.66 2.13 1.67
CA SER A 86 -4.66 1.19 2.22
C SER A 86 -5.78 0.84 1.22
N LEU A 87 -6.06 1.71 0.25
CA LEU A 87 -7.03 1.47 -0.83
C LEU A 87 -6.45 0.64 -1.97
N SER A 88 -5.12 0.59 -2.10
CA SER A 88 -4.41 -0.01 -3.23
C SER A 88 -4.71 -1.50 -3.40
N ASP A 89 -4.70 -2.25 -2.31
CA ASP A 89 -4.98 -3.70 -2.31
C ASP A 89 -6.38 -4.02 -2.87
N ILE A 90 -7.38 -3.18 -2.54
CA ILE A 90 -8.74 -3.36 -3.08
C ILE A 90 -8.74 -3.21 -4.61
N TYR A 91 -8.00 -2.22 -5.13
CA TYR A 91 -7.88 -2.02 -6.56
C TYR A 91 -7.04 -3.11 -7.25
N ALA A 92 -5.98 -3.61 -6.60
CA ALA A 92 -5.17 -4.71 -7.12
C ALA A 92 -6.00 -5.97 -7.33
N MET A 93 -6.97 -6.23 -6.44
CA MET A 93 -7.94 -7.33 -6.59
C MET A 93 -9.03 -7.07 -7.63
N GLY A 94 -9.09 -5.87 -8.24
CA GLY A 94 -10.15 -5.45 -9.17
C GLY A 94 -11.46 -5.04 -8.48
N GLY A 95 -11.43 -4.86 -7.16
CA GLY A 95 -12.59 -4.58 -6.35
C GLY A 95 -12.96 -3.10 -6.24
N LYS A 96 -14.18 -2.85 -5.79
CA LYS A 96 -14.70 -1.51 -5.49
C LYS A 96 -14.69 -1.30 -3.97
N PRO A 97 -13.95 -0.32 -3.43
CA PRO A 97 -14.01 -0.01 -2.01
C PRO A 97 -15.39 0.52 -1.63
N LEU A 98 -15.88 0.13 -0.45
CA LEU A 98 -17.18 0.51 0.10
C LEU A 98 -17.05 1.51 1.25
N PHE A 99 -16.18 1.22 2.21
CA PHE A 99 -15.91 2.07 3.36
C PHE A 99 -14.54 1.74 3.97
N ALA A 100 -14.06 2.64 4.83
CA ALA A 100 -12.83 2.46 5.58
C ALA A 100 -13.04 2.66 7.08
N LEU A 101 -12.15 2.06 7.88
CA LEU A 101 -11.97 2.29 9.31
C LEU A 101 -10.54 2.75 9.56
N ASN A 102 -10.36 3.85 10.31
CA ASN A 102 -9.04 4.35 10.68
C ASN A 102 -8.32 3.42 11.67
N ILE A 103 -7.02 3.22 11.49
CA ILE A 103 -6.13 2.58 12.45
C ILE A 103 -5.06 3.60 12.85
N VAL A 104 -5.01 3.93 14.12
CA VAL A 104 -4.18 5.01 14.67
C VAL A 104 -3.36 4.52 15.85
N ALA A 105 -2.06 4.77 15.82
CA ALA A 105 -1.19 4.78 16.99
C ALA A 105 -0.54 6.16 17.10
N PHE A 106 -0.64 6.84 18.26
CA PHE A 106 -0.22 8.24 18.34
C PHE A 106 0.42 8.61 19.69
N PRO A 107 1.58 9.30 19.70
CA PRO A 107 2.31 9.69 20.91
C PRO A 107 1.73 10.99 21.51
N THR A 108 0.58 10.90 22.15
CA THR A 108 -0.17 12.04 22.73
C THR A 108 0.62 12.87 23.75
N GLN A 109 1.68 12.31 24.32
CA GLN A 109 2.56 13.03 25.26
C GLN A 109 3.69 13.81 24.56
N LYS A 110 4.01 13.46 23.30
CA LYS A 110 5.12 14.02 22.52
C LYS A 110 4.65 14.95 21.40
N LEU A 111 3.47 14.71 20.88
CA LEU A 111 2.89 15.44 19.74
C LEU A 111 1.53 16.05 20.10
N ASN A 112 1.26 17.24 19.56
CA ASN A 112 -0.03 17.88 19.71
C ASN A 112 -1.10 17.14 18.92
N LEU A 113 -2.31 17.03 19.46
CA LEU A 113 -3.46 16.40 18.80
C LEU A 113 -3.86 17.06 17.47
N SER A 114 -3.51 18.32 17.26
CA SER A 114 -3.71 18.97 15.96
C SER A 114 -2.98 18.23 14.82
N ILE A 115 -1.80 17.67 15.10
CA ILE A 115 -1.06 16.85 14.13
C ILE A 115 -1.84 15.60 13.76
N LEU A 116 -2.46 14.94 14.75
CA LEU A 116 -3.34 13.80 14.47
C LEU A 116 -4.56 14.24 13.65
N THR A 117 -5.14 15.39 13.96
CA THR A 117 -6.25 15.95 13.18
C THR A 117 -5.85 16.15 11.71
N ASP A 118 -4.66 16.69 11.46
CA ASP A 118 -4.16 16.89 10.10
C ASP A 118 -3.94 15.55 9.37
N ILE A 119 -3.39 14.53 10.04
CA ILE A 119 -3.24 13.17 9.49
C ILE A 119 -4.61 12.61 9.08
N LEU A 120 -5.59 12.66 9.98
CA LEU A 120 -6.93 12.15 9.72
C LEU A 120 -7.64 12.92 8.59
N ASN A 121 -7.45 14.24 8.52
CA ASN A 121 -7.97 15.07 7.43
C ASN A 121 -7.34 14.69 6.08
N GLY A 122 -6.05 14.35 6.04
CA GLY A 122 -5.39 13.84 4.83
C GLY A 122 -6.00 12.53 4.35
N GLY A 123 -6.26 11.58 5.26
CA GLY A 123 -6.95 10.33 4.94
C GLY A 123 -8.38 10.57 4.44
N LEU A 124 -9.10 11.47 5.11
CA LEU A 124 -10.45 11.86 4.72
C LEU A 124 -10.51 12.53 3.34
N ASP A 125 -9.51 13.33 2.97
CA ASP A 125 -9.41 13.98 1.68
C ASP A 125 -9.35 12.96 0.53
N ILE A 126 -8.51 11.94 0.64
CA ILE A 126 -8.42 10.84 -0.33
C ILE A 126 -9.74 10.08 -0.41
N CYS A 127 -10.32 9.68 0.73
CA CYS A 127 -11.58 8.94 0.74
C CYS A 127 -12.75 9.76 0.13
N LYS A 128 -12.79 11.07 0.38
CA LYS A 128 -13.77 11.97 -0.25
C LYS A 128 -13.62 12.07 -1.76
N SER A 129 -12.39 12.06 -2.28
CA SER A 129 -12.14 12.15 -3.72
C SER A 129 -12.78 11.01 -4.53
N ILE A 130 -13.01 9.86 -3.88
CA ILE A 130 -13.64 8.67 -4.46
C ILE A 130 -15.00 8.34 -3.81
N ASN A 131 -15.54 9.28 -3.02
CA ASN A 131 -16.85 9.17 -2.37
C ASN A 131 -17.00 7.94 -1.44
N ILE A 132 -15.96 7.63 -0.66
CA ILE A 132 -15.96 6.53 0.31
C ILE A 132 -16.03 7.09 1.74
N PRO A 133 -16.99 6.64 2.58
CA PRO A 133 -17.07 7.06 3.97
C PRO A 133 -16.00 6.38 4.84
N ILE A 134 -15.49 7.13 5.81
CA ILE A 134 -14.75 6.59 6.96
C ILE A 134 -15.75 6.44 8.09
N LEU A 135 -16.06 5.20 8.49
CA LEU A 135 -17.17 4.90 9.42
C LEU A 135 -16.72 4.78 10.88
N GLY A 136 -15.44 4.98 11.16
CA GLY A 136 -14.90 4.89 12.52
C GLY A 136 -13.45 4.40 12.50
N GLY A 137 -13.08 3.58 13.48
CA GLY A 137 -11.75 3.02 13.59
C GLY A 137 -11.33 2.76 15.04
N HIS A 138 -10.04 2.51 15.22
CA HIS A 138 -9.44 2.29 16.52
C HIS A 138 -8.18 3.13 16.71
N SER A 139 -7.95 3.59 17.96
CA SER A 139 -6.76 4.37 18.29
C SER A 139 -6.14 3.92 19.61
N ILE A 140 -4.81 3.87 19.62
CA ILE A 140 -4.01 3.56 20.80
C ILE A 140 -2.94 4.62 21.04
N LYS A 141 -2.47 4.73 22.29
CA LYS A 141 -1.25 5.49 22.59
C LYS A 141 -0.04 4.64 22.27
N ASP A 142 0.93 5.23 21.56
CA ASP A 142 2.19 4.58 21.19
C ASP A 142 3.29 5.66 21.10
N ASP A 143 4.52 5.27 21.26
CA ASP A 143 5.66 6.20 21.18
C ASP A 143 5.98 6.66 19.73
N VAL A 144 5.52 5.89 18.74
CA VAL A 144 5.76 6.12 17.32
C VAL A 144 4.42 6.30 16.62
N PRO A 145 4.18 7.44 15.94
CA PRO A 145 2.94 7.63 15.19
C PRO A 145 2.83 6.59 14.07
N LYS A 146 1.65 6.00 13.94
CA LYS A 146 1.28 5.09 12.85
C LYS A 146 -0.14 5.41 12.40
N TYR A 147 -0.35 5.38 11.12
CA TYR A 147 -1.67 5.59 10.52
C TYR A 147 -1.87 4.72 9.30
N GLY A 148 -3.09 4.31 9.10
CA GLY A 148 -3.59 3.59 7.96
C GLY A 148 -5.04 3.23 8.14
N MET A 149 -5.52 2.29 7.35
CA MET A 149 -6.93 1.93 7.34
C MET A 149 -7.13 0.43 7.22
N CYS A 150 -8.26 -0.03 7.76
CA CYS A 150 -8.90 -1.25 7.31
C CYS A 150 -9.92 -0.85 6.23
N VAL A 151 -9.77 -1.37 5.02
CA VAL A 151 -10.66 -1.05 3.90
C VAL A 151 -11.48 -2.29 3.55
N THR A 152 -12.80 -2.09 3.45
CA THR A 152 -13.73 -3.13 2.99
C THR A 152 -14.22 -2.76 1.59
N GLY A 153 -14.14 -3.72 0.68
CA GLY A 153 -14.60 -3.61 -0.69
C GLY A 153 -15.53 -4.74 -1.09
N ILE A 154 -16.10 -4.64 -2.28
CA ILE A 154 -16.95 -5.65 -2.91
C ILE A 154 -16.43 -5.95 -4.31
N ILE A 155 -16.64 -7.18 -4.77
CA ILE A 155 -16.24 -7.61 -6.10
C ILE A 155 -17.15 -8.73 -6.61
N ASP A 156 -17.39 -8.75 -7.93
CA ASP A 156 -18.01 -9.88 -8.61
C ASP A 156 -17.05 -11.09 -8.58
N ASN A 157 -17.55 -12.27 -8.25
CA ASN A 157 -16.73 -13.48 -8.06
C ASN A 157 -15.92 -13.88 -9.31
N ASP A 158 -16.42 -13.56 -10.49
CA ASP A 158 -15.78 -13.84 -11.78
C ASP A 158 -14.76 -12.78 -12.21
N LYS A 159 -14.69 -11.65 -11.50
CA LYS A 159 -13.78 -10.53 -11.77
C LYS A 159 -12.62 -10.42 -10.79
N ILE A 160 -12.52 -11.35 -9.82
CA ILE A 160 -11.45 -11.33 -8.83
C ILE A 160 -10.10 -11.50 -9.52
N LEU A 161 -9.25 -10.50 -9.44
CA LEU A 161 -7.85 -10.59 -9.82
C LEU A 161 -7.04 -11.20 -8.68
N LYS A 162 -6.06 -12.00 -9.04
CA LYS A 162 -5.14 -12.65 -8.11
C LYS A 162 -3.72 -12.45 -8.56
N ASN A 163 -2.79 -12.63 -7.65
CA ASN A 163 -1.35 -12.56 -7.95
C ASN A 163 -0.78 -13.88 -8.49
N ASN A 164 -1.53 -14.99 -8.47
CA ASN A 164 -1.08 -16.34 -8.80
C ASN A 164 -1.73 -16.94 -10.07
N THR A 165 -2.28 -16.11 -10.94
CA THR A 165 -3.02 -16.53 -12.15
C THR A 165 -2.43 -16.02 -13.45
N ALA A 166 -1.20 -15.50 -13.41
CA ALA A 166 -0.46 -15.09 -14.61
C ALA A 166 -0.28 -16.26 -15.58
N LYS A 167 -0.16 -15.96 -16.87
CA LYS A 167 0.00 -16.95 -17.94
C LYS A 167 1.29 -16.72 -18.72
N ALA A 168 1.80 -17.75 -19.33
CA ALA A 168 2.94 -17.63 -20.23
C ALA A 168 2.60 -16.66 -21.38
N LEU A 169 3.55 -15.80 -21.71
CA LEU A 169 3.44 -14.76 -22.72
C LEU A 169 2.53 -13.58 -22.34
N ASP A 170 2.16 -13.43 -21.09
CA ASP A 170 1.54 -12.20 -20.60
C ASP A 170 2.56 -11.05 -20.60
N ASP A 171 2.12 -9.87 -21.00
CA ASP A 171 2.88 -8.64 -20.85
C ASP A 171 2.76 -8.13 -19.41
N ILE A 172 3.87 -7.64 -18.84
CA ILE A 172 3.91 -7.02 -17.52
C ILE A 172 3.73 -5.51 -17.67
N ILE A 173 2.64 -4.97 -17.13
CA ILE A 173 2.33 -3.55 -17.18
C ILE A 173 2.54 -2.92 -15.81
N LEU A 174 3.38 -1.90 -15.73
CA LEU A 174 3.60 -1.10 -14.53
C LEU A 174 2.89 0.26 -14.66
N THR A 175 1.93 0.53 -13.79
CA THR A 175 1.04 1.70 -13.91
C THR A 175 1.61 2.99 -13.33
N LYS A 176 2.67 2.90 -12.51
CA LYS A 176 3.36 4.05 -11.92
C LYS A 176 4.87 3.82 -11.91
N PRO A 177 5.70 4.87 -12.00
CA PRO A 177 7.14 4.72 -11.85
C PRO A 177 7.52 4.27 -10.44
N ILE A 178 8.59 3.48 -10.35
CA ILE A 178 9.13 2.97 -9.09
C ILE A 178 10.27 3.83 -8.54
N GLY A 179 10.64 3.57 -7.26
CA GLY A 179 11.75 4.22 -6.58
C GLY A 179 11.34 5.11 -5.41
N SER A 180 10.05 5.13 -5.04
CA SER A 180 9.53 5.91 -3.91
C SER A 180 10.26 5.60 -2.59
N GLY A 181 10.62 4.34 -2.33
CA GLY A 181 11.35 3.93 -1.12
C GLY A 181 12.74 4.57 -1.01
N ILE A 182 13.48 4.68 -2.12
CA ILE A 182 14.78 5.36 -2.17
C ILE A 182 14.59 6.86 -1.92
N ILE A 183 13.62 7.49 -2.59
CA ILE A 183 13.33 8.92 -2.41
C ILE A 183 12.88 9.24 -0.98
N THR A 184 12.02 8.43 -0.36
CA THR A 184 11.57 8.67 1.03
C THR A 184 12.70 8.46 2.04
N THR A 185 13.61 7.52 1.79
CA THR A 185 14.85 7.34 2.57
C THR A 185 15.75 8.58 2.44
N ALA A 186 15.95 9.07 1.22
CA ALA A 186 16.72 10.28 0.95
C ALA A 186 16.07 11.55 1.56
N LEU A 187 14.73 11.63 1.55
CA LEU A 187 13.96 12.69 2.21
C LEU A 187 14.21 12.69 3.72
N LYS A 188 14.11 11.53 4.36
CA LYS A 188 14.39 11.37 5.79
C LYS A 188 15.82 11.79 6.15
N LYS A 189 16.80 11.51 5.27
CA LYS A 189 18.19 11.94 5.41
C LYS A 189 18.41 13.42 5.00
N SER A 190 17.40 14.12 4.50
CA SER A 190 17.46 15.53 4.04
C SER A 190 18.46 15.78 2.89
N ILE A 191 18.62 14.83 1.97
CA ILE A 191 19.60 14.85 0.87
C ILE A 191 18.98 14.95 -0.54
N ILE A 192 17.67 15.20 -0.64
CA ILE A 192 16.98 15.40 -1.93
C ILE A 192 16.45 16.82 -2.08
N SER A 193 16.21 17.21 -3.33
CA SER A 193 15.60 18.51 -3.65
C SER A 193 14.09 18.51 -3.35
N SER A 194 13.53 19.71 -3.09
CA SER A 194 12.10 19.89 -2.91
C SER A 194 11.29 19.51 -4.16
N LYS A 195 11.87 19.58 -5.37
CA LYS A 195 11.22 19.16 -6.61
C LYS A 195 11.03 17.64 -6.65
N GLN A 196 12.08 16.88 -6.33
CA GLN A 196 12.04 15.39 -6.31
C GLN A 196 11.07 14.89 -5.24
N SER A 197 11.09 15.48 -4.04
CA SER A 197 10.15 15.08 -2.99
C SER A 197 8.69 15.35 -3.38
N LYS A 198 8.37 16.49 -3.99
CA LYS A 198 7.02 16.80 -4.46
C LYS A 198 6.51 15.82 -5.50
N GLN A 199 7.31 15.52 -6.53
CA GLN A 199 6.95 14.56 -7.57
C GLN A 199 6.63 13.19 -6.99
N THR A 200 7.49 12.69 -6.10
CA THR A 200 7.30 11.40 -5.45
C THR A 200 6.05 11.38 -4.56
N ILE A 201 5.80 12.45 -3.81
CA ILE A 201 4.61 12.60 -2.99
C ILE A 201 3.34 12.51 -3.87
N GLU A 202 3.30 13.21 -5.00
CA GLU A 202 2.16 13.13 -5.92
C GLU A 202 1.94 11.71 -6.45
N ILE A 203 3.01 10.98 -6.81
CA ILE A 203 2.92 9.58 -7.23
C ILE A 203 2.34 8.70 -6.11
N MET A 204 2.80 8.87 -4.86
CA MET A 204 2.34 8.09 -3.72
C MET A 204 0.88 8.38 -3.33
N LYS A 205 0.40 9.62 -3.52
CA LYS A 205 -1.00 9.99 -3.25
C LYS A 205 -1.96 9.58 -4.37
N THR A 206 -1.44 9.37 -5.58
CA THR A 206 -2.27 8.98 -6.72
C THR A 206 -2.86 7.59 -6.47
N LEU A 207 -4.19 7.49 -6.55
CA LEU A 207 -4.90 6.22 -6.40
C LEU A 207 -4.63 5.28 -7.57
N ASN A 208 -4.77 3.99 -7.33
CA ASN A 208 -4.71 2.92 -8.34
C ASN A 208 -6.10 2.57 -8.91
N ASN A 209 -7.11 3.42 -8.70
CA ASN A 209 -8.49 3.21 -9.13
C ASN A 209 -8.65 3.11 -10.66
N THR A 210 -7.75 3.71 -11.43
CA THR A 210 -7.76 3.62 -12.90
C THR A 210 -7.73 2.18 -13.40
N VAL A 211 -7.05 1.27 -12.68
CA VAL A 211 -7.05 -0.16 -13.02
C VAL A 211 -8.47 -0.71 -12.99
N GLN A 212 -9.24 -0.40 -11.95
CA GLN A 212 -10.64 -0.84 -11.83
C GLN A 212 -11.53 -0.28 -12.95
N GLU A 213 -11.30 0.97 -13.37
CA GLU A 213 -12.10 1.62 -14.41
C GLU A 213 -11.90 0.98 -15.79
N ILE A 214 -10.67 0.56 -16.10
CA ILE A 214 -10.31 0.00 -17.41
C ILE A 214 -10.28 -1.53 -17.46
N ILE A 215 -10.41 -2.21 -16.32
CA ILE A 215 -10.25 -3.67 -16.22
C ILE A 215 -11.21 -4.44 -17.11
N SER A 216 -12.42 -3.87 -17.36
CA SER A 216 -13.42 -4.47 -18.24
C SER A 216 -13.01 -4.46 -19.72
N ASP A 217 -12.08 -3.56 -20.10
CA ASP A 217 -11.67 -3.37 -21.48
C ASP A 217 -10.48 -4.25 -21.86
N PHE A 218 -9.83 -4.87 -20.86
CA PHE A 218 -8.65 -5.69 -21.03
C PHE A 218 -8.80 -7.05 -20.37
N LYS A 219 -8.16 -8.06 -20.94
CA LYS A 219 -8.02 -9.36 -20.31
C LYS A 219 -6.82 -9.34 -19.39
N ILE A 220 -7.06 -9.12 -18.10
CA ILE A 220 -6.03 -9.17 -17.07
C ILE A 220 -6.03 -10.57 -16.46
N ASN A 221 -4.88 -11.24 -16.49
CA ASN A 221 -4.74 -12.59 -15.92
C ASN A 221 -4.30 -12.56 -14.45
N ALA A 222 -3.45 -11.62 -14.05
CA ALA A 222 -2.97 -11.45 -12.68
C ALA A 222 -2.71 -9.97 -12.39
N CYS A 223 -2.83 -9.59 -11.12
CA CYS A 223 -2.54 -8.24 -10.66
C CYS A 223 -2.04 -8.29 -9.21
N THR A 224 -1.18 -7.36 -8.84
CA THR A 224 -0.77 -7.05 -7.47
C THR A 224 -0.33 -5.59 -7.41
N ASP A 225 -0.32 -4.98 -6.25
CA ASP A 225 0.32 -3.69 -6.07
C ASP A 225 1.80 -3.84 -5.66
N ILE A 226 2.59 -2.79 -5.79
CA ILE A 226 4.01 -2.80 -5.43
C ILE A 226 4.24 -1.95 -4.20
N THR A 227 4.63 -2.59 -3.11
CA THR A 227 4.88 -1.98 -1.81
C THR A 227 6.32 -2.23 -1.31
N GLY A 228 6.50 -2.61 -0.06
CA GLY A 228 7.79 -2.68 0.64
C GLY A 228 8.81 -3.67 0.08
N TYR A 229 8.37 -4.73 -0.59
CA TYR A 229 9.29 -5.71 -1.20
C TYR A 229 9.83 -5.28 -2.56
N GLY A 230 9.35 -4.16 -3.10
CA GLY A 230 9.76 -3.60 -4.38
C GLY A 230 9.31 -4.43 -5.59
N LEU A 231 9.63 -3.91 -6.79
CA LEU A 231 9.21 -4.52 -8.06
C LEU A 231 9.62 -5.99 -8.17
N LEU A 232 10.88 -6.29 -7.91
CA LEU A 232 11.41 -7.65 -8.09
C LEU A 232 10.81 -8.64 -7.08
N GLY A 233 10.54 -8.19 -5.83
CA GLY A 233 9.90 -9.02 -4.82
C GLY A 233 8.50 -9.43 -5.23
N HIS A 234 7.65 -8.47 -5.60
CA HIS A 234 6.26 -8.74 -6.00
C HIS A 234 6.14 -9.52 -7.31
N ILE A 235 6.99 -9.21 -8.32
CA ILE A 235 7.02 -10.00 -9.57
C ILE A 235 7.51 -11.43 -9.32
N ASN A 236 8.52 -11.62 -8.45
CA ASN A 236 8.99 -12.96 -8.10
C ASN A 236 7.88 -13.78 -7.42
N GLU A 237 7.15 -13.17 -6.50
CA GLU A 237 6.00 -13.80 -5.84
C GLU A 237 4.92 -14.22 -6.85
N MET A 238 4.53 -13.32 -7.75
CA MET A 238 3.57 -13.57 -8.81
C MET A 238 4.05 -14.69 -9.76
N ALA A 239 5.32 -14.64 -10.18
CA ALA A 239 5.89 -15.64 -11.08
C ALA A 239 5.97 -17.02 -10.43
N GLN A 240 6.46 -17.12 -9.19
CA GLN A 240 6.54 -18.38 -8.45
C GLN A 240 5.15 -18.98 -8.20
N SER A 241 4.20 -18.17 -7.74
CA SER A 241 2.82 -18.61 -7.46
C SER A 241 2.10 -19.08 -8.73
N SER A 242 2.44 -18.48 -9.89
CA SER A 242 1.92 -18.89 -11.20
C SER A 242 2.75 -19.98 -11.88
N LYS A 243 3.88 -20.44 -11.30
CA LYS A 243 4.82 -21.42 -11.85
C LYS A 243 5.42 -20.97 -13.18
N LEU A 244 5.79 -19.71 -13.26
CA LEU A 244 6.35 -19.05 -14.44
C LEU A 244 7.72 -18.41 -14.12
N THR A 245 8.38 -17.94 -15.17
CA THR A 245 9.56 -17.06 -15.07
C THR A 245 9.17 -15.70 -15.64
N ALA A 246 9.51 -14.63 -14.93
CA ALA A 246 9.35 -13.26 -15.40
C ALA A 246 10.66 -12.78 -16.06
N GLU A 247 10.57 -12.25 -17.26
CA GLU A 247 11.67 -11.57 -17.96
C GLU A 247 11.47 -10.06 -17.83
N ILE A 248 12.46 -9.34 -17.30
CA ILE A 248 12.40 -7.91 -17.05
C ILE A 248 13.51 -7.21 -17.79
N HIS A 249 13.15 -6.28 -18.67
CA HIS A 249 14.10 -5.42 -19.37
C HIS A 249 14.26 -4.12 -18.56
N PHE A 250 15.41 -3.96 -17.90
CA PHE A 250 15.68 -2.83 -17.00
C PHE A 250 15.44 -1.47 -17.66
N ASP A 251 15.84 -1.30 -18.91
CA ASP A 251 15.70 -0.05 -19.64
C ASP A 251 14.24 0.36 -19.92
N ASN A 252 13.30 -0.57 -19.77
CA ASN A 252 11.87 -0.33 -19.97
C ASN A 252 11.14 0.00 -18.66
N ILE A 253 11.82 -0.07 -17.51
CA ILE A 253 11.19 0.20 -16.22
C ILE A 253 11.07 1.72 -16.02
N PRO A 254 9.85 2.28 -15.85
CA PRO A 254 9.69 3.67 -15.48
C PRO A 254 10.19 3.90 -14.04
N ILE A 255 11.22 4.71 -13.91
CA ILE A 255 11.89 5.01 -12.64
C ILE A 255 11.76 6.50 -12.34
N ILE A 256 11.47 6.86 -11.08
CA ILE A 256 11.38 8.26 -10.65
C ILE A 256 12.73 8.96 -10.84
N ASP A 257 12.70 10.21 -11.31
CA ASP A 257 13.90 11.01 -11.58
C ASP A 257 14.82 11.10 -10.34
N GLY A 258 16.11 10.83 -10.56
CA GLY A 258 17.14 10.91 -9.52
C GLY A 258 17.28 9.64 -8.66
N VAL A 259 16.42 8.62 -8.84
CA VAL A 259 16.49 7.36 -8.07
C VAL A 259 17.78 6.60 -8.39
N ILE A 260 18.18 6.52 -9.66
CA ILE A 260 19.39 5.81 -10.08
C ILE A 260 20.64 6.45 -9.45
N GLU A 261 20.71 7.78 -9.42
CA GLU A 261 21.83 8.51 -8.82
C GLU A 261 21.90 8.32 -7.30
N LEU A 262 20.76 8.22 -6.64
CA LEU A 262 20.67 7.95 -5.20
C LEU A 262 21.08 6.50 -4.91
N ALA A 263 20.59 5.54 -5.68
CA ALA A 263 20.95 4.12 -5.54
C ALA A 263 22.45 3.88 -5.70
N LYS A 264 23.13 4.59 -6.65
CA LYS A 264 24.59 4.52 -6.82
C LYS A 264 25.38 5.07 -5.61
N LYS A 265 24.72 5.78 -4.70
CA LYS A 265 25.30 6.32 -3.45
C LYS A 265 24.92 5.50 -2.23
N ASP A 266 24.41 4.28 -2.40
CA ASP A 266 23.98 3.37 -1.34
C ASP A 266 22.88 3.98 -0.42
N ILE A 267 21.92 4.66 -1.04
CA ILE A 267 20.80 5.29 -0.33
C ILE A 267 19.54 4.49 -0.55
#